data_3719bcb6c9983d90dfc05a5ee4ea93e6
#
_entry.id   3719bcb6c9983d90dfc05a5ee4ea93e6
#
_cell.length_a   1.000
_cell.length_b   1.000
_cell.length_c   1.000
_cell.angle_alpha   90.00
_cell.angle_beta   90.00
_cell.angle_gamma   90.00
#
_symmetry.space_group_name_H-M   'P 1'
#
loop_
_entity.id
_entity.type
_entity.pdbx_description
1 polymer ?
#
loop_
_entity_poly.entity_id
_entity_poly.type
_entity_poly.pdbx_seq_one_letter_code
_entity_poly.pdbx_strand_id
1 'polypeptide(L)'
;MKYPKMHRIRQVIEAPEVENLEETISQELESLLLESKIKPGARIAVTAGSRGINHIDRILKRIIDFLKQHEAKPFLVPAMGSHGDGSAEGQLDVLKSLNITEDTMGVPIHSSMEVVEIGKSSFDFPVLVDKLAAESDGIVVVNRIKPHTEFEGPIESGLMKMMAIGLGKHKGCVEVHKQAGNYGYLKVIPEIGQIILDKLPILFGVGIVENIYDETAKIKAVSPDRFFEEEAELLYSGGGGIKLDHL
;
A
#
# COMPACT_ATOMS: atom_id res chain seq x y z
N MET A 1 -45.97 -9.73 -22.72
CA MET A 1 -44.79 -8.80 -22.57
C MET A 1 -43.73 -9.24 -23.57
N LYS A 2 -43.20 -8.32 -24.40
CA LYS A 2 -42.04 -8.60 -25.25
C LYS A 2 -40.82 -8.10 -24.49
N TYR A 3 -39.92 -8.98 -24.10
CA TYR A 3 -38.63 -8.60 -23.51
C TYR A 3 -37.72 -7.98 -24.59
N PRO A 4 -36.85 -6.99 -24.23
CA PRO A 4 -35.90 -6.46 -25.17
C PRO A 4 -34.90 -7.54 -25.61
N LYS A 5 -34.44 -7.43 -26.86
CA LYS A 5 -33.43 -8.35 -27.37
C LYS A 5 -32.10 -8.01 -26.73
N MET A 6 -31.44 -9.02 -26.19
CA MET A 6 -30.07 -8.89 -25.62
C MET A 6 -29.06 -9.26 -26.71
N HIS A 7 -28.00 -8.47 -26.81
CA HIS A 7 -26.89 -8.74 -27.71
C HIS A 7 -25.64 -9.04 -26.87
N ARG A 8 -24.91 -10.10 -27.23
CA ARG A 8 -23.60 -10.39 -26.60
C ARG A 8 -22.56 -9.48 -27.23
N ILE A 9 -21.91 -8.67 -26.38
CA ILE A 9 -20.79 -7.79 -26.77
C ILE A 9 -19.52 -8.38 -26.17
N ARG A 10 -18.44 -8.42 -26.94
CA ARG A 10 -17.09 -8.70 -26.47
C ARG A 10 -16.30 -7.40 -26.57
N GLN A 11 -15.89 -6.88 -25.44
CA GLN A 11 -14.96 -5.76 -25.37
C GLN A 11 -13.54 -6.32 -25.36
N VAL A 12 -12.70 -5.84 -26.28
CA VAL A 12 -11.26 -6.16 -26.32
C VAL A 12 -10.55 -4.89 -25.90
N ILE A 13 -9.80 -4.97 -24.79
CA ILE A 13 -9.06 -3.85 -24.24
C ILE A 13 -7.60 -4.25 -24.24
N GLU A 14 -6.75 -3.35 -24.71
CA GLU A 14 -5.29 -3.49 -24.57
C GLU A 14 -4.95 -3.34 -23.09
N ALA A 15 -4.27 -4.33 -22.53
CA ALA A 15 -3.87 -4.35 -21.13
C ALA A 15 -2.35 -4.54 -21.06
N PRO A 16 -1.59 -3.50 -20.71
CA PRO A 16 -0.16 -3.65 -20.50
C PRO A 16 0.12 -4.59 -19.32
N GLU A 17 1.19 -5.37 -19.41
CA GLU A 17 1.65 -6.28 -18.36
C GLU A 17 3.18 -6.16 -18.23
N VAL A 18 3.68 -6.29 -17.01
CA VAL A 18 5.12 -6.34 -16.73
C VAL A 18 5.66 -7.71 -17.12
N GLU A 19 6.52 -7.76 -18.14
CA GLU A 19 7.08 -9.02 -18.67
C GLU A 19 8.01 -9.73 -17.66
N ASN A 20 8.87 -8.99 -16.97
CA ASN A 20 9.80 -9.52 -15.97
C ASN A 20 9.64 -8.79 -14.63
N LEU A 21 8.85 -9.38 -13.77
CA LEU A 21 8.48 -8.79 -12.49
C LEU A 21 9.69 -8.50 -11.59
N GLU A 22 10.58 -9.48 -11.40
CA GLU A 22 11.73 -9.38 -10.50
C GLU A 22 12.76 -8.36 -11.00
N GLU A 23 12.99 -8.32 -12.29
CA GLU A 23 13.90 -7.35 -12.91
C GLU A 23 13.35 -5.94 -12.80
N THR A 24 12.06 -5.75 -13.10
CA THR A 24 11.39 -4.46 -12.98
C THR A 24 11.48 -3.93 -11.55
N ILE A 25 11.16 -4.76 -10.55
CA ILE A 25 11.26 -4.34 -9.14
C ILE A 25 12.70 -3.96 -8.80
N SER A 26 13.68 -4.72 -9.27
CA SER A 26 15.09 -4.44 -8.99
C SER A 26 15.52 -3.10 -9.55
N GLN A 27 15.21 -2.83 -10.82
CA GLN A 27 15.53 -1.58 -11.50
C GLN A 27 14.85 -0.38 -10.80
N GLU A 28 13.59 -0.53 -10.40
CA GLU A 28 12.87 0.51 -9.67
C GLU A 28 13.50 0.80 -8.30
N LEU A 29 13.89 -0.22 -7.53
CA LEU A 29 14.53 -0.06 -6.24
C LEU A 29 15.94 0.57 -6.36
N GLU A 30 16.73 0.14 -7.34
CA GLU A 30 18.05 0.68 -7.61
C GLU A 30 17.99 2.17 -8.03
N SER A 31 16.94 2.56 -8.75
CA SER A 31 16.73 3.95 -9.20
C SER A 31 16.61 4.95 -8.05
N LEU A 32 16.21 4.50 -6.86
CA LEU A 32 16.05 5.35 -5.67
C LEU A 32 17.38 5.74 -4.98
N LEU A 33 18.52 5.15 -5.37
CA LEU A 33 19.85 5.43 -4.81
C LEU A 33 19.85 5.35 -3.26
N LEU A 34 19.28 4.26 -2.71
CA LEU A 34 19.05 4.10 -1.27
C LEU A 34 20.30 3.71 -0.46
N GLU A 35 21.44 3.48 -1.09
CA GLU A 35 22.67 2.98 -0.43
C GLU A 35 23.08 3.80 0.78
N SER A 36 22.91 5.12 0.72
CA SER A 36 23.23 6.01 1.85
C SER A 36 22.11 6.13 2.90
N LYS A 37 20.91 5.67 2.60
CA LYS A 37 19.74 5.79 3.47
C LYS A 37 19.50 4.53 4.32
N ILE A 38 19.93 3.36 3.84
CA ILE A 38 19.79 2.09 4.56
C ILE A 38 21.08 1.83 5.32
N LYS A 39 21.02 1.84 6.65
CA LYS A 39 22.18 1.53 7.51
C LYS A 39 22.30 0.02 7.72
N PRO A 40 23.51 -0.55 7.70
CA PRO A 40 23.72 -1.94 8.09
C PRO A 40 23.13 -2.25 9.47
N GLY A 41 22.41 -3.35 9.57
CA GLY A 41 21.74 -3.77 10.80
C GLY A 41 20.42 -3.06 11.12
N ALA A 42 20.00 -2.07 10.33
CA ALA A 42 18.75 -1.33 10.53
C ALA A 42 17.54 -2.27 10.49
N ARG A 43 16.63 -2.11 11.45
CA ARG A 43 15.35 -2.82 11.50
C ARG A 43 14.34 -2.09 10.61
N ILE A 44 13.91 -2.73 9.53
CA ILE A 44 13.04 -2.09 8.54
C ILE A 44 11.70 -2.83 8.50
N ALA A 45 10.62 -2.11 8.82
CA ALA A 45 9.26 -2.58 8.69
C ALA A 45 8.80 -2.49 7.22
N VAL A 46 8.32 -3.59 6.66
CA VAL A 46 7.72 -3.63 5.31
C VAL A 46 6.23 -3.90 5.47
N THR A 47 5.39 -3.02 4.93
CA THR A 47 3.94 -3.17 5.06
C THR A 47 3.41 -4.25 4.14
N ALA A 48 2.48 -5.05 4.64
CA ALA A 48 1.74 -6.05 3.87
C ALA A 48 0.23 -5.82 4.01
N GLY A 49 -0.44 -5.55 2.89
CA GLY A 49 -1.89 -5.31 2.84
C GLY A 49 -2.69 -6.60 2.78
N SER A 50 -4.03 -6.47 2.83
CA SER A 50 -4.99 -7.59 2.81
C SER A 50 -5.55 -7.90 1.43
N ARG A 51 -5.36 -7.04 0.45
CA ARG A 51 -5.93 -7.24 -0.88
C ARG A 51 -5.07 -8.18 -1.69
N GLY A 52 -5.70 -9.09 -2.40
CA GLY A 52 -5.01 -9.87 -3.41
C GLY A 52 -4.46 -8.92 -4.49
N ILE A 53 -3.15 -8.81 -4.53
CA ILE A 53 -2.41 -8.13 -5.59
C ILE A 53 -1.69 -9.24 -6.35
N ASN A 54 -1.71 -9.19 -7.66
CA ASN A 54 -1.04 -10.21 -8.47
C ASN A 54 0.43 -10.33 -8.06
N HIS A 55 0.86 -11.53 -7.73
CA HIS A 55 2.23 -11.83 -7.31
C HIS A 55 2.75 -11.02 -6.11
N ILE A 56 1.87 -10.63 -5.18
CA ILE A 56 2.28 -9.83 -4.00
C ILE A 56 3.36 -10.51 -3.17
N ASP A 57 3.32 -11.82 -3.06
CA ASP A 57 4.33 -12.62 -2.38
C ASP A 57 5.72 -12.47 -3.02
N ARG A 58 5.79 -12.53 -4.36
CA ARG A 58 7.04 -12.32 -5.11
C ARG A 58 7.54 -10.88 -5.01
N ILE A 59 6.62 -9.90 -5.07
CA ILE A 59 6.94 -8.48 -4.94
C ILE A 59 7.55 -8.21 -3.55
N LEU A 60 6.88 -8.64 -2.48
CA LEU A 60 7.38 -8.48 -1.12
C LEU A 60 8.70 -9.21 -0.91
N LYS A 61 8.81 -10.44 -1.43
CA LYS A 61 10.06 -11.22 -1.34
C LYS A 61 11.23 -10.48 -2.00
N ARG A 62 11.02 -9.87 -3.18
CA ARG A 62 12.07 -9.13 -3.86
C ARG A 62 12.49 -7.86 -3.11
N ILE A 63 11.52 -7.13 -2.52
CA ILE A 63 11.81 -5.97 -1.66
C ILE A 63 12.63 -6.40 -0.42
N ILE A 64 12.23 -7.50 0.22
CA ILE A 64 12.93 -8.05 1.38
C ILE A 64 14.37 -8.44 1.02
N ASP A 65 14.56 -9.11 -0.12
CA ASP A 65 15.89 -9.55 -0.57
C ASP A 65 16.78 -8.33 -0.90
N PHE A 66 16.23 -7.29 -1.52
CA PHE A 66 16.93 -6.03 -1.73
C PHE A 66 17.39 -5.39 -0.41
N LEU A 67 16.51 -5.31 0.60
CA LEU A 67 16.87 -4.78 1.92
C LEU A 67 17.97 -5.61 2.61
N LYS A 68 17.92 -6.94 2.49
CA LYS A 68 18.96 -7.84 3.01
C LYS A 68 20.30 -7.67 2.29
N GLN A 69 20.30 -7.42 0.98
CA GLN A 69 21.53 -7.11 0.22
C GLN A 69 22.23 -5.85 0.73
N HIS A 70 21.44 -4.90 1.30
CA HIS A 70 21.96 -3.70 1.98
C HIS A 70 22.20 -3.93 3.48
N GLU A 71 22.34 -5.18 3.92
CA GLU A 71 22.63 -5.58 5.30
C GLU A 71 21.58 -5.14 6.33
N ALA A 72 20.37 -4.76 5.89
CA ALA A 72 19.27 -4.45 6.79
C ALA A 72 18.64 -5.72 7.38
N LYS A 73 17.84 -5.54 8.44
CA LYS A 73 17.04 -6.55 9.10
C LYS A 73 15.55 -6.30 8.86
N PRO A 74 15.02 -6.61 7.65
CA PRO A 74 13.63 -6.40 7.36
C PRO A 74 12.73 -7.36 8.14
N PHE A 75 11.53 -6.90 8.45
CA PHE A 75 10.42 -7.67 8.97
C PHE A 75 9.10 -7.19 8.37
N LEU A 76 8.10 -8.06 8.29
CA LEU A 76 6.79 -7.70 7.78
C LEU A 76 5.87 -7.26 8.91
N VAL A 77 5.04 -6.25 8.63
CA VAL A 77 3.92 -5.84 9.47
C VAL A 77 2.62 -5.88 8.66
N PRO A 78 1.56 -6.55 9.15
CA PRO A 78 0.26 -6.44 8.51
C PRO A 78 -0.24 -4.99 8.61
N ALA A 79 -0.48 -4.36 7.47
CA ALA A 79 -0.97 -2.98 7.38
C ALA A 79 -2.30 -2.97 6.62
N MET A 80 -3.35 -3.42 7.29
CA MET A 80 -4.66 -3.66 6.66
C MET A 80 -5.85 -3.12 7.47
N GLY A 81 -5.58 -2.19 8.38
CA GLY A 81 -6.62 -1.53 9.17
C GLY A 81 -7.43 -2.51 10.00
N SER A 82 -8.75 -2.56 9.75
CA SER A 82 -9.70 -3.43 10.44
C SER A 82 -9.90 -4.81 9.82
N HIS A 83 -9.24 -5.14 8.71
CA HIS A 83 -9.35 -6.45 8.08
C HIS A 83 -8.78 -7.55 8.99
N GLY A 84 -9.11 -8.82 8.71
CA GLY A 84 -8.72 -9.94 9.56
C GLY A 84 -9.36 -9.84 10.93
N ASP A 85 -10.67 -9.54 10.97
CA ASP A 85 -11.49 -9.37 12.18
C ASP A 85 -10.92 -8.35 13.18
N GLY A 86 -10.03 -7.44 12.72
CA GLY A 86 -9.35 -6.47 13.56
C GLY A 86 -8.47 -7.10 14.64
N SER A 87 -7.99 -8.32 14.43
CA SER A 87 -7.15 -9.08 15.36
C SER A 87 -5.78 -9.40 14.76
N ALA A 88 -4.79 -9.63 15.62
CA ALA A 88 -3.44 -9.99 15.18
C ALA A 88 -3.41 -11.34 14.45
N GLU A 89 -4.15 -12.33 14.99
CA GLU A 89 -4.25 -13.66 14.38
C GLU A 89 -4.97 -13.62 13.05
N GLY A 90 -6.12 -12.92 12.97
CA GLY A 90 -6.87 -12.79 11.72
C GLY A 90 -6.07 -12.08 10.63
N GLN A 91 -5.22 -11.11 10.99
CA GLN A 91 -4.33 -10.48 10.01
C GLN A 91 -3.24 -11.44 9.52
N LEU A 92 -2.69 -12.31 10.37
CA LEU A 92 -1.77 -13.37 9.96
C LEU A 92 -2.44 -14.39 9.03
N ASP A 93 -3.68 -14.77 9.31
CA ASP A 93 -4.43 -15.70 8.46
C ASP A 93 -4.69 -15.10 7.06
N VAL A 94 -4.98 -13.80 6.99
CA VAL A 94 -5.08 -13.09 5.71
C VAL A 94 -3.75 -13.15 4.94
N LEU A 95 -2.62 -12.84 5.58
CA LEU A 95 -1.30 -12.91 4.93
C LEU A 95 -0.98 -14.33 4.46
N LYS A 96 -1.26 -15.33 5.29
CA LYS A 96 -1.07 -16.74 4.95
C LYS A 96 -1.88 -17.14 3.71
N SER A 97 -3.12 -16.65 3.58
CA SER A 97 -3.95 -16.91 2.39
C SER A 97 -3.37 -16.31 1.10
N LEU A 98 -2.47 -15.33 1.22
CA LEU A 98 -1.73 -14.70 0.13
C LEU A 98 -0.32 -15.28 -0.05
N ASN A 99 -0.02 -16.46 0.52
CA ASN A 99 1.30 -17.08 0.51
C ASN A 99 2.40 -16.23 1.19
N ILE A 100 2.03 -15.33 2.09
CA ILE A 100 2.95 -14.48 2.85
C ILE A 100 3.11 -15.09 4.25
N THR A 101 4.17 -15.86 4.46
CA THR A 101 4.53 -16.51 5.71
C THR A 101 6.01 -16.24 6.05
N GLU A 102 6.43 -16.48 7.27
CA GLU A 102 7.85 -16.36 7.64
C GLU A 102 8.75 -17.27 6.80
N ASP A 103 8.28 -18.47 6.48
CA ASP A 103 9.01 -19.43 5.66
C ASP A 103 9.17 -18.95 4.21
N THR A 104 8.09 -18.45 3.58
CA THR A 104 8.15 -17.98 2.19
C THR A 104 8.90 -16.65 2.05
N MET A 105 8.77 -15.78 3.03
CA MET A 105 9.45 -14.48 3.04
C MET A 105 10.88 -14.54 3.58
N GLY A 106 11.18 -15.49 4.45
CA GLY A 106 12.48 -15.65 5.09
C GLY A 106 12.80 -14.51 6.08
N VAL A 107 11.77 -13.88 6.64
CA VAL A 107 11.85 -12.82 7.66
C VAL A 107 10.69 -12.97 8.65
N PRO A 108 10.82 -12.42 9.88
CA PRO A 108 9.72 -12.41 10.84
C PRO A 108 8.51 -11.61 10.32
N ILE A 109 7.31 -12.06 10.73
CA ILE A 109 6.06 -11.32 10.54
C ILE A 109 5.55 -10.91 11.92
N HIS A 110 5.63 -9.62 12.22
CA HIS A 110 5.19 -9.10 13.51
C HIS A 110 3.76 -8.54 13.39
N SER A 111 2.80 -9.32 13.84
CA SER A 111 1.40 -8.90 13.89
C SER A 111 1.00 -8.47 15.30
N SER A 112 0.55 -7.24 15.43
CA SER A 112 0.05 -6.65 16.67
C SER A 112 -1.08 -5.68 16.37
N MET A 113 -1.98 -5.46 17.34
CA MET A 113 -2.99 -4.40 17.28
C MET A 113 -2.60 -3.17 18.10
N GLU A 114 -1.38 -3.17 18.68
CA GLU A 114 -0.87 -2.01 19.40
C GLU A 114 -0.55 -0.86 18.46
N VAL A 115 -1.01 0.33 18.84
CA VAL A 115 -0.74 1.57 18.12
C VAL A 115 -0.15 2.61 19.05
N VAL A 116 0.61 3.53 18.48
CA VAL A 116 1.11 4.73 19.15
C VAL A 116 0.54 5.97 18.47
N GLU A 117 0.29 7.01 19.23
CA GLU A 117 -0.06 8.33 18.73
C GLU A 117 1.23 9.08 18.37
N ILE A 118 1.36 9.47 17.11
CA ILE A 118 2.52 10.20 16.60
C ILE A 118 2.28 11.71 16.44
N GLY A 119 1.05 12.14 16.63
CA GLY A 119 0.62 13.53 16.52
C GLY A 119 -0.88 13.65 16.37
N LYS A 120 -1.32 14.87 16.11
CA LYS A 120 -2.73 15.18 15.85
C LYS A 120 -2.89 15.84 14.50
N SER A 121 -4.03 15.58 13.85
CA SER A 121 -4.45 16.27 12.64
C SER A 121 -4.88 17.71 12.94
N SER A 122 -5.04 18.52 11.90
CA SER A 122 -5.63 19.88 12.02
C SER A 122 -7.07 19.87 12.52
N PHE A 123 -7.74 18.72 12.46
CA PHE A 123 -9.08 18.49 12.98
C PHE A 123 -9.10 17.98 14.44
N ASP A 124 -7.95 18.05 15.13
CA ASP A 124 -7.75 17.67 16.55
C ASP A 124 -8.05 16.20 16.88
N PHE A 125 -7.88 15.26 15.94
CA PHE A 125 -7.93 13.83 16.26
C PHE A 125 -6.55 13.18 16.19
N PRO A 126 -6.30 12.09 16.95
CA PRO A 126 -5.00 11.45 17.03
C PRO A 126 -4.65 10.72 15.73
N VAL A 127 -3.39 10.85 15.30
CA VAL A 127 -2.81 10.05 14.22
C VAL A 127 -2.17 8.83 14.86
N LEU A 128 -2.77 7.65 14.63
CA LEU A 128 -2.38 6.38 15.22
C LEU A 128 -1.66 5.52 14.19
N VAL A 129 -0.54 4.91 14.57
CA VAL A 129 0.28 4.06 13.72
C VAL A 129 0.70 2.80 14.49
N ASP A 130 0.84 1.68 13.77
CA ASP A 130 1.42 0.44 14.29
C ASP A 130 2.69 0.72 15.09
N LYS A 131 2.70 0.27 16.34
CA LYS A 131 3.80 0.54 17.28
C LYS A 131 5.12 -0.03 16.79
N LEU A 132 5.12 -1.25 16.25
CA LEU A 132 6.35 -1.91 15.81
C LEU A 132 6.94 -1.25 14.57
N ALA A 133 6.08 -0.77 13.67
CA ALA A 133 6.51 0.03 12.52
C ALA A 133 7.06 1.39 12.98
N ALA A 134 6.40 2.08 13.91
CA ALA A 134 6.85 3.37 14.42
C ALA A 134 8.18 3.29 15.19
N GLU A 135 8.46 2.16 15.85
CA GLU A 135 9.71 1.89 16.59
C GLU A 135 10.84 1.31 15.71
N SER A 136 10.63 1.19 14.39
CA SER A 136 11.64 0.69 13.46
C SER A 136 12.58 1.80 12.98
N ASP A 137 13.74 1.41 12.44
CA ASP A 137 14.71 2.35 11.87
C ASP A 137 14.30 2.85 10.47
N GLY A 138 13.31 2.21 9.86
CA GLY A 138 12.78 2.56 8.55
C GLY A 138 11.51 1.81 8.21
N ILE A 139 10.66 2.43 7.39
CA ILE A 139 9.39 1.84 6.93
C ILE A 139 9.36 1.85 5.41
N VAL A 140 9.02 0.71 4.82
CA VAL A 140 8.71 0.57 3.39
C VAL A 140 7.21 0.37 3.23
N VAL A 141 6.59 1.22 2.43
CA VAL A 141 5.14 1.22 2.19
C VAL A 141 4.84 0.55 0.86
N VAL A 142 4.12 -0.57 0.87
CA VAL A 142 3.78 -1.33 -0.33
C VAL A 142 2.27 -1.40 -0.50
N ASN A 143 1.75 -0.94 -1.63
CA ASN A 143 0.31 -1.03 -1.89
C ASN A 143 -0.03 -0.95 -3.38
N ARG A 144 -1.21 -1.47 -3.73
CA ARG A 144 -1.83 -1.24 -5.03
C ARG A 144 -2.42 0.16 -5.11
N ILE A 145 -2.14 0.84 -6.22
CA ILE A 145 -2.73 2.13 -6.56
C ILE A 145 -3.89 1.87 -7.52
N LYS A 146 -5.11 2.28 -7.13
CA LYS A 146 -6.32 2.06 -7.90
C LYS A 146 -7.43 3.01 -7.50
N PRO A 147 -8.47 3.19 -8.36
CA PRO A 147 -9.67 3.92 -8.00
C PRO A 147 -10.37 3.33 -6.76
N HIS A 148 -11.00 4.21 -5.98
CA HIS A 148 -11.81 3.86 -4.82
C HIS A 148 -13.29 3.85 -5.18
N THR A 149 -14.08 3.02 -4.48
CA THR A 149 -15.51 2.87 -4.76
C THR A 149 -16.40 3.96 -4.14
N GLU A 150 -15.89 4.68 -3.13
CA GLU A 150 -16.70 5.63 -2.34
C GLU A 150 -16.31 7.10 -2.56
N PHE A 151 -15.13 7.37 -3.10
CA PHE A 151 -14.68 8.74 -3.38
C PHE A 151 -13.75 8.78 -4.58
N GLU A 152 -13.74 9.91 -5.27
CA GLU A 152 -12.90 10.19 -6.43
C GLU A 152 -12.03 11.43 -6.13
N GLY A 153 -10.74 11.37 -6.49
CA GLY A 153 -9.81 12.47 -6.25
C GLY A 153 -8.44 12.25 -6.87
N PRO A 154 -7.48 13.15 -6.62
CA PRO A 154 -6.12 13.03 -7.15
C PRO A 154 -5.40 11.79 -6.63
N ILE A 155 -5.66 11.39 -5.40
CA ILE A 155 -5.26 10.11 -4.81
C ILE A 155 -6.46 9.40 -4.23
N GLU A 156 -6.48 8.08 -4.27
CA GLU A 156 -7.62 7.29 -3.80
C GLU A 156 -7.16 6.09 -2.96
N SER A 157 -6.96 4.91 -3.57
CA SER A 157 -6.33 3.77 -2.91
C SER A 157 -4.88 3.66 -3.35
N GLY A 158 -3.94 3.80 -2.42
CA GLY A 158 -2.51 3.79 -2.73
C GLY A 158 -1.64 3.89 -1.48
N LEU A 159 -0.46 4.47 -1.62
CA LEU A 159 0.54 4.58 -0.56
C LEU A 159 0.06 5.47 0.60
N MET A 160 -0.56 6.62 0.29
CA MET A 160 -1.09 7.54 1.28
C MET A 160 -2.18 6.86 2.12
N LYS A 161 -3.09 6.14 1.50
CA LYS A 161 -4.12 5.38 2.22
C LYS A 161 -3.55 4.21 3.02
N MET A 162 -2.51 3.53 2.51
CA MET A 162 -1.82 2.48 3.25
C MET A 162 -1.25 3.02 4.55
N MET A 163 -0.66 4.19 4.54
CA MET A 163 -0.16 4.85 5.75
C MET A 163 -1.30 5.26 6.68
N ALA A 164 -2.28 6.00 6.16
CA ALA A 164 -3.35 6.59 6.98
C ALA A 164 -4.29 5.55 7.60
N ILE A 165 -4.63 4.48 6.88
CA ILE A 165 -5.60 3.46 7.30
C ILE A 165 -4.92 2.13 7.63
N GLY A 166 -4.05 1.64 6.72
CA GLY A 166 -3.41 0.34 6.86
C GLY A 166 -2.55 0.24 8.11
N LEU A 167 -1.60 1.14 8.26
CA LEU A 167 -0.72 1.24 9.45
C LEU A 167 -1.45 1.69 10.70
N GLY A 168 -2.60 2.35 10.58
CA GLY A 168 -3.43 2.77 11.72
C GLY A 168 -4.03 1.59 12.50
N LYS A 169 -3.93 0.36 11.99
CA LYS A 169 -4.55 -0.83 12.56
C LYS A 169 -6.06 -0.62 12.75
N HIS A 170 -6.71 -1.45 13.56
CA HIS A 170 -8.16 -1.30 13.80
C HIS A 170 -8.51 0.08 14.40
N LYS A 171 -7.78 0.52 15.43
CA LYS A 171 -8.09 1.78 16.12
C LYS A 171 -7.95 3.00 15.21
N GLY A 172 -6.83 3.13 14.51
CA GLY A 172 -6.60 4.22 13.57
C GLY A 172 -7.56 4.18 12.38
N CYS A 173 -7.82 2.99 11.84
CA CYS A 173 -8.79 2.81 10.76
C CYS A 173 -10.18 3.34 11.15
N VAL A 174 -10.70 2.96 12.33
CA VAL A 174 -12.00 3.44 12.84
C VAL A 174 -12.00 4.97 12.98
N GLU A 175 -10.94 5.55 13.55
CA GLU A 175 -10.85 7.01 13.72
C GLU A 175 -10.81 7.73 12.36
N VAL A 176 -10.00 7.25 11.40
CA VAL A 176 -9.93 7.84 10.05
C VAL A 176 -11.28 7.78 9.35
N HIS A 177 -11.99 6.66 9.38
CA HIS A 177 -13.30 6.55 8.75
C HIS A 177 -14.34 7.47 9.41
N LYS A 178 -14.33 7.58 10.74
CA LYS A 178 -15.18 8.52 11.47
C LYS A 178 -14.92 9.96 11.04
N GLN A 179 -13.67 10.36 10.95
CA GLN A 179 -13.29 11.72 10.56
C GLN A 179 -13.53 11.98 9.07
N ALA A 180 -13.33 10.98 8.23
CA ALA A 180 -13.67 11.08 6.81
C ALA A 180 -15.17 11.25 6.58
N GLY A 181 -16.02 10.70 7.44
CA GLY A 181 -17.46 10.98 7.46
C GLY A 181 -17.81 12.45 7.76
N ASN A 182 -16.98 13.13 8.55
CA ASN A 182 -17.17 14.54 8.90
C ASN A 182 -16.54 15.50 7.90
N TYR A 183 -15.35 15.21 7.38
CA TYR A 183 -14.50 16.15 6.63
C TYR A 183 -14.21 15.71 5.19
N GLY A 184 -14.53 14.47 4.84
CA GLY A 184 -14.27 13.84 3.53
C GLY A 184 -12.88 13.16 3.45
N TYR A 185 -12.83 12.03 2.74
CA TYR A 185 -11.61 11.25 2.55
C TYR A 185 -10.49 12.05 1.88
N LEU A 186 -10.83 12.92 0.93
CA LEU A 186 -9.87 13.76 0.18
C LEU A 186 -9.11 14.78 1.03
N LYS A 187 -9.58 15.07 2.23
CA LYS A 187 -8.87 15.93 3.19
C LYS A 187 -8.15 15.10 4.24
N VAL A 188 -8.82 14.08 4.76
CA VAL A 188 -8.32 13.31 5.91
C VAL A 188 -7.15 12.41 5.53
N ILE A 189 -7.23 11.66 4.42
CA ILE A 189 -6.16 10.73 4.01
C ILE A 189 -4.85 11.44 3.68
N PRO A 190 -4.83 12.49 2.82
CA PRO A 190 -3.59 13.20 2.51
C PRO A 190 -2.94 13.83 3.74
N GLU A 191 -3.74 14.44 4.61
CA GLU A 191 -3.23 15.09 5.83
C GLU A 191 -2.58 14.08 6.77
N ILE A 192 -3.24 12.94 7.05
CA ILE A 192 -2.68 11.90 7.91
C ILE A 192 -1.43 11.29 7.26
N GLY A 193 -1.49 11.01 5.96
CA GLY A 193 -0.33 10.52 5.21
C GLY A 193 0.86 11.47 5.33
N GLN A 194 0.64 12.78 5.20
CA GLN A 194 1.70 13.79 5.34
C GLN A 194 2.26 13.83 6.76
N ILE A 195 1.42 13.77 7.80
CA ILE A 195 1.89 13.70 9.19
C ILE A 195 2.77 12.47 9.42
N ILE A 196 2.41 11.32 8.82
CA ILE A 196 3.21 10.11 8.92
C ILE A 196 4.56 10.28 8.20
N LEU A 197 4.58 10.86 7.01
CA LEU A 197 5.81 11.18 6.26
C LEU A 197 6.74 12.11 7.05
N ASP A 198 6.18 13.09 7.75
CA ASP A 198 6.94 14.08 8.52
C ASP A 198 7.50 13.52 9.85
N LYS A 199 6.83 12.52 10.42
CA LYS A 199 7.12 12.04 11.78
C LYS A 199 7.82 10.70 11.83
N LEU A 200 7.67 9.86 10.81
CA LEU A 200 8.23 8.51 10.80
C LEU A 200 9.28 8.34 9.69
N PRO A 201 10.22 7.42 9.89
CA PRO A 201 11.32 7.19 8.96
C PRO A 201 10.84 6.39 7.72
N ILE A 202 9.96 6.95 6.92
CA ILE A 202 9.55 6.33 5.66
C ILE A 202 10.73 6.36 4.69
N LEU A 203 11.21 5.19 4.26
CA LEU A 203 12.36 5.08 3.36
C LEU A 203 11.95 5.24 1.90
N PHE A 204 10.93 4.53 1.49
CA PHE A 204 10.34 4.57 0.16
C PHE A 204 8.99 3.86 0.12
N GLY A 205 8.26 4.03 -0.97
CA GLY A 205 7.07 3.27 -1.29
C GLY A 205 7.24 2.42 -2.53
N VAL A 206 6.43 1.38 -2.65
CA VAL A 206 6.26 0.61 -3.89
C VAL A 206 4.80 0.63 -4.27
N GLY A 207 4.48 1.40 -5.30
CA GLY A 207 3.16 1.49 -5.91
C GLY A 207 3.01 0.42 -6.98
N ILE A 208 1.90 -0.32 -6.94
CA ILE A 208 1.58 -1.40 -7.88
C ILE A 208 0.30 -1.02 -8.59
N VAL A 209 0.31 -1.04 -9.92
CA VAL A 209 -0.87 -0.82 -10.76
C VAL A 209 -1.19 -2.11 -11.48
N GLU A 210 -2.45 -2.52 -11.42
CA GLU A 210 -2.95 -3.69 -12.15
C GLU A 210 -3.82 -3.25 -13.33
N ASN A 211 -3.81 -4.06 -14.38
CA ASN A 211 -4.72 -3.91 -15.52
C ASN A 211 -6.11 -4.47 -15.22
N ILE A 212 -7.02 -4.42 -16.18
CA ILE A 212 -8.41 -4.89 -16.05
C ILE A 212 -8.55 -6.42 -15.87
N TYR A 213 -7.46 -7.16 -16.05
CA TYR A 213 -7.42 -8.62 -15.88
C TYR A 213 -6.75 -9.01 -14.55
N ASP A 214 -6.56 -8.03 -13.64
CA ASP A 214 -5.84 -8.18 -12.36
C ASP A 214 -4.37 -8.66 -12.54
N GLU A 215 -3.73 -8.30 -13.66
CA GLU A 215 -2.31 -8.55 -13.91
C GLU A 215 -1.50 -7.30 -13.60
N THR A 216 -0.24 -7.47 -13.17
CA THR A 216 0.63 -6.36 -12.84
C THR A 216 0.99 -5.56 -14.09
N ALA A 217 0.42 -4.38 -14.25
CA ALA A 217 0.66 -3.49 -15.39
C ALA A 217 1.87 -2.58 -15.19
N LYS A 218 2.11 -2.14 -13.95
CA LYS A 218 3.22 -1.25 -13.61
C LYS A 218 3.61 -1.40 -12.14
N ILE A 219 4.90 -1.29 -11.89
CA ILE A 219 5.46 -1.15 -10.54
C ILE A 219 6.32 0.10 -10.52
N LYS A 220 6.23 0.88 -9.44
CA LYS A 220 7.04 2.08 -9.26
C LYS A 220 7.55 2.16 -7.83
N ALA A 221 8.86 2.29 -7.68
CA ALA A 221 9.45 2.67 -6.41
C ALA A 221 9.45 4.20 -6.30
N VAL A 222 8.98 4.72 -5.18
CA VAL A 222 8.67 6.13 -4.98
C VAL A 222 9.40 6.65 -3.75
N SER A 223 10.07 7.79 -3.86
CA SER A 223 10.65 8.47 -2.71
C SER A 223 9.56 9.16 -1.87
N PRO A 224 9.73 9.29 -0.54
CA PRO A 224 8.67 9.78 0.35
C PRO A 224 8.14 11.17 -0.03
N ASP A 225 9.03 12.05 -0.47
CA ASP A 225 8.71 13.42 -0.92
C ASP A 225 7.83 13.48 -2.17
N ARG A 226 7.68 12.35 -2.88
CA ARG A 226 6.92 12.24 -4.11
C ARG A 226 5.68 11.36 -4.01
N PHE A 227 5.33 10.88 -2.82
CA PHE A 227 4.23 9.92 -2.67
C PHE A 227 2.91 10.43 -3.25
N PHE A 228 2.56 11.66 -2.97
CA PHE A 228 1.29 12.23 -3.43
C PHE A 228 1.26 12.40 -4.95
N GLU A 229 2.30 12.99 -5.53
CA GLU A 229 2.39 13.27 -6.97
C GLU A 229 2.45 11.99 -7.78
N GLU A 230 3.35 11.06 -7.42
CA GLU A 230 3.54 9.79 -8.14
C GLU A 230 2.30 8.89 -7.99
N GLU A 231 1.65 8.87 -6.81
CA GLU A 231 0.40 8.13 -6.64
C GLU A 231 -0.69 8.67 -7.55
N ALA A 232 -0.81 10.00 -7.67
CA ALA A 232 -1.75 10.64 -8.58
C ALA A 232 -1.46 10.30 -10.05
N GLU A 233 -0.19 10.36 -10.49
CA GLU A 233 0.21 10.00 -11.84
C GLU A 233 -0.06 8.52 -12.15
N LEU A 234 0.24 7.62 -11.20
CA LEU A 234 0.03 6.19 -11.34
C LEU A 234 -1.47 5.83 -11.38
N LEU A 235 -2.30 6.53 -10.60
CA LEU A 235 -3.74 6.33 -10.60
C LEU A 235 -4.36 6.58 -11.98
N TYR A 236 -3.87 7.60 -12.70
CA TYR A 236 -4.35 7.92 -14.04
C TYR A 236 -3.69 7.11 -15.16
N SER A 237 -2.46 6.62 -14.94
CA SER A 237 -1.72 5.83 -15.94
C SER A 237 -2.14 4.37 -16.01
N GLY A 238 -2.72 3.83 -14.96
CA GLY A 238 -3.25 2.48 -14.93
C GLY A 238 -4.56 2.45 -15.71
N GLY A 239 -4.57 1.86 -16.88
CA GLY A 239 -5.78 1.68 -17.71
C GLY A 239 -6.96 0.94 -17.06
N GLY A 240 -6.98 0.81 -15.72
CA GLY A 240 -8.05 0.23 -14.91
C GLY A 240 -9.22 1.16 -14.61
N GLY A 241 -9.08 2.44 -14.92
CA GLY A 241 -10.17 3.39 -14.86
C GLY A 241 -10.70 3.68 -16.26
N ILE A 242 -11.55 2.83 -16.81
CA ILE A 242 -12.42 3.29 -17.90
C ILE A 242 -13.29 4.36 -17.26
N LYS A 243 -12.90 5.63 -17.35
CA LYS A 243 -13.88 6.70 -17.27
C LYS A 243 -14.76 6.49 -18.49
N LEU A 244 -15.94 5.94 -18.27
CA LEU A 244 -17.04 6.09 -19.21
C LEU A 244 -17.32 7.60 -19.19
N ASP A 245 -16.64 8.34 -20.05
CA ASP A 245 -17.09 9.67 -20.41
C ASP A 245 -18.53 9.48 -20.86
N HIS A 246 -19.39 10.21 -20.20
CA HIS A 246 -20.83 10.11 -20.33
C HIS A 246 -21.26 10.03 -21.82
N LEU A 247 -21.84 8.88 -22.19
CA LEU A 247 -22.70 8.76 -23.36
C LEU A 247 -24.04 9.45 -23.11
#